data_c3b6154fb66db2db7c5587e970c433eb
#
_entry.id   c3b6154fb66db2db7c5587e970c433eb
#
_cell.length_a   1.000
_cell.length_b   1.000
_cell.length_c   1.000
_cell.angle_alpha   90.00
_cell.angle_beta   90.00
_cell.angle_gamma   90.00
#
_symmetry.space_group_name_H-M   'P 1'
#
loop_
_entity.id
_entity.type
_entity.pdbx_description
1 polymer ?
#
loop_
_entity_poly.entity_id
_entity_poly.type
_entity_poly.pdbx_seq_one_letter_code
_entity_poly.pdbx_strand_id
1 'polypeptide(L)'
;MTNAVWEFPLILPRNAFTAREVPRAADIWRLCQDAATLASINSGWPASRFRTEGVTFIVYKMTVVHDVETPYGTVLDTKTWISRFRRRTLSAREVRIQTGGQRVAAATQEWVHVDGDMDSPSSGSAGAGAD
;
A
#
# COMPACT_ATOMS: atom_id res chain seq x y z
N MET A 1 9.90 6.99 -15.50
CA MET A 1 9.08 6.71 -14.36
C MET A 1 8.79 7.97 -13.60
N THR A 2 7.57 8.20 -13.30
CA THR A 2 7.21 9.41 -12.59
C THR A 2 7.30 9.16 -11.09
N ASN A 3 7.59 10.22 -10.36
CA ASN A 3 7.61 10.20 -8.91
C ASN A 3 6.35 10.82 -8.37
N ALA A 4 5.22 10.39 -8.92
CA ALA A 4 3.94 10.91 -8.49
C ALA A 4 3.73 10.62 -7.01
N VAL A 5 3.35 11.66 -6.29
CA VAL A 5 3.01 11.55 -4.88
C VAL A 5 1.49 11.66 -4.79
N TRP A 6 0.89 10.66 -4.14
CA TRP A 6 -0.55 10.65 -3.91
C TRP A 6 -0.80 10.95 -2.45
N GLU A 7 -1.83 11.70 -2.17
CA GLU A 7 -2.17 12.07 -0.80
C GLU A 7 -3.64 11.84 -0.56
N PHE A 8 -3.96 11.18 0.54
CA PHE A 8 -5.33 10.84 0.88
C PHE A 8 -5.60 11.21 2.34
N PRO A 9 -6.69 11.94 2.64
CA PRO A 9 -7.12 12.12 4.01
C PRO A 9 -7.93 10.89 4.43
N LEU A 10 -7.39 10.12 5.34
CA LEU A 10 -8.00 8.86 5.77
C LEU A 10 -8.30 8.90 7.27
N ILE A 11 -9.31 8.16 7.69
CA ILE A 11 -9.66 8.01 9.09
C ILE A 11 -9.70 6.52 9.38
N LEU A 12 -9.04 6.12 10.47
CA LEU A 12 -9.10 4.72 10.89
C LEU A 12 -10.53 4.39 11.36
N PRO A 13 -11.03 3.20 11.02
CA PRO A 13 -12.36 2.81 11.46
C PRO A 13 -12.42 2.65 12.98
N ARG A 14 -13.62 2.78 13.53
CA ARG A 14 -13.78 2.73 14.99
C ARG A 14 -13.21 1.45 15.60
N ASN A 15 -13.34 0.34 14.91
CA ASN A 15 -12.88 -0.94 15.43
C ASN A 15 -11.36 -1.12 15.37
N ALA A 16 -10.64 -0.12 14.83
CA ALA A 16 -9.17 -0.16 14.82
C ALA A 16 -8.57 0.16 16.19
N PHE A 17 -9.39 0.59 17.16
CA PHE A 17 -8.91 1.10 18.43
C PHE A 17 -9.09 0.07 19.53
N THR A 18 -8.11 0.07 20.46
CA THR A 18 -8.16 -0.78 21.65
C THR A 18 -9.12 -0.19 22.67
N ALA A 19 -9.33 -0.92 23.76
CA ALA A 19 -10.13 -0.41 24.87
C ALA A 19 -9.52 0.86 25.48
N ARG A 20 -8.22 1.07 25.31
CA ARG A 20 -7.55 2.28 25.79
C ARG A 20 -7.57 3.42 24.79
N GLU A 21 -8.34 3.27 23.71
CA GLU A 21 -8.51 4.30 22.69
C GLU A 21 -7.21 4.61 21.92
N VAL A 22 -6.39 3.60 21.72
CA VAL A 22 -5.19 3.74 20.90
C VAL A 22 -5.30 2.83 19.67
N PRO A 23 -4.78 3.26 18.51
CA PRO A 23 -4.85 2.43 17.30
C PRO A 23 -3.99 1.18 17.46
N ARG A 24 -4.48 0.09 16.91
CA ARG A 24 -3.67 -1.13 16.85
C ARG A 24 -2.66 -1.00 15.72
N ALA A 25 -1.47 -1.55 15.95
CA ALA A 25 -0.41 -1.54 14.93
C ALA A 25 -0.89 -2.20 13.63
N ALA A 26 -1.66 -3.29 13.74
CA ALA A 26 -2.16 -3.98 12.56
C ALA A 26 -3.05 -3.08 11.71
N ASP A 27 -3.79 -2.18 12.32
CA ASP A 27 -4.68 -1.29 11.58
C ASP A 27 -3.92 -0.15 10.92
N ILE A 28 -2.82 0.30 11.50
CA ILE A 28 -1.91 1.23 10.83
C ILE A 28 -1.30 0.53 9.59
N TRP A 29 -0.94 -0.74 9.70
CA TRP A 29 -0.47 -1.52 8.57
C TRP A 29 -1.50 -1.57 7.45
N ARG A 30 -2.77 -1.81 7.83
CA ARG A 30 -3.85 -1.85 6.84
C ARG A 30 -4.03 -0.51 6.17
N LEU A 31 -3.90 0.57 6.93
CA LEU A 31 -4.00 1.91 6.36
C LEU A 31 -2.92 2.13 5.30
N CYS A 32 -1.69 1.68 5.57
CA CYS A 32 -0.60 1.78 4.61
C CYS A 32 -0.90 0.99 3.34
N GLN A 33 -1.51 -0.18 3.46
CA GLN A 33 -1.91 -0.96 2.30
C GLN A 33 -3.05 -0.31 1.54
N ASP A 34 -3.99 0.30 2.26
CA ASP A 34 -5.07 1.04 1.62
C ASP A 34 -4.52 2.19 0.80
N ALA A 35 -3.52 2.90 1.32
CA ALA A 35 -2.91 4.00 0.57
C ALA A 35 -2.28 3.50 -0.72
N ALA A 36 -1.60 2.36 -0.68
CA ALA A 36 -1.00 1.78 -1.88
C ALA A 36 -2.07 1.40 -2.89
N THR A 37 -3.16 0.82 -2.44
CA THR A 37 -4.27 0.41 -3.31
C THR A 37 -4.93 1.63 -3.95
N LEU A 38 -5.19 2.67 -3.16
CA LEU A 38 -5.77 3.90 -3.68
C LEU A 38 -4.86 4.56 -4.70
N ALA A 39 -3.56 4.56 -4.44
CA ALA A 39 -2.61 5.11 -5.39
C ALA A 39 -2.60 4.32 -6.69
N SER A 40 -2.69 2.99 -6.61
CA SER A 40 -2.79 2.16 -7.81
C SER A 40 -4.04 2.50 -8.62
N ILE A 41 -5.17 2.61 -7.95
CA ILE A 41 -6.43 2.97 -8.63
C ILE A 41 -6.28 4.32 -9.32
N ASN A 42 -5.76 5.31 -8.62
CA ASN A 42 -5.61 6.65 -9.16
C ASN A 42 -4.58 6.73 -10.27
N SER A 43 -3.65 5.78 -10.32
CA SER A 43 -2.67 5.69 -11.39
C SER A 43 -3.20 4.92 -12.60
N GLY A 44 -4.45 4.49 -12.56
CA GLY A 44 -5.05 3.76 -13.66
C GLY A 44 -4.92 2.24 -13.55
N TRP A 45 -4.63 1.74 -12.35
CA TRP A 45 -4.47 0.31 -12.13
C TRP A 45 -5.41 -0.22 -11.03
N PRO A 46 -6.74 -0.23 -11.30
CA PRO A 46 -7.67 -0.89 -10.38
C PRO A 46 -7.51 -2.42 -10.47
N ALA A 47 -8.12 -3.12 -9.54
CA ALA A 47 -8.02 -4.58 -9.47
C ALA A 47 -8.39 -5.26 -10.79
N SER A 48 -9.38 -4.71 -11.51
CA SER A 48 -9.80 -5.28 -12.77
C SER A 48 -8.68 -5.24 -13.82
N ARG A 49 -7.87 -4.20 -13.80
CA ARG A 49 -6.77 -4.09 -14.75
C ARG A 49 -5.67 -5.12 -14.45
N PHE A 50 -5.37 -5.32 -13.17
CA PHE A 50 -4.40 -6.35 -12.81
C PHE A 50 -4.85 -7.72 -13.31
N ARG A 51 -6.14 -8.02 -13.15
CA ARG A 51 -6.70 -9.28 -13.63
C ARG A 51 -6.59 -9.39 -15.14
N THR A 52 -6.96 -8.33 -15.84
CA THR A 52 -6.94 -8.31 -17.31
C THR A 52 -5.53 -8.47 -17.85
N GLU A 53 -4.56 -7.82 -17.21
CA GLU A 53 -3.17 -7.86 -17.67
C GLU A 53 -2.44 -9.11 -17.20
N GLY A 54 -3.05 -9.90 -16.32
CA GLY A 54 -2.40 -11.10 -15.80
C GLY A 54 -1.24 -10.80 -14.88
N VAL A 55 -1.37 -9.75 -14.06
CA VAL A 55 -0.29 -9.26 -13.21
C VAL A 55 -0.78 -9.24 -11.77
N THR A 56 0.09 -9.63 -10.86
CA THR A 56 -0.21 -9.56 -9.42
C THR A 56 0.96 -8.88 -8.72
N PHE A 57 0.64 -7.96 -7.83
CA PHE A 57 1.63 -7.34 -6.95
C PHE A 57 1.41 -7.88 -5.55
N ILE A 58 2.48 -8.36 -4.95
CA ILE A 58 2.43 -8.93 -3.62
C ILE A 58 3.40 -8.15 -2.74
N VAL A 59 2.91 -7.65 -1.60
CA VAL A 59 3.81 -7.06 -0.63
C VAL A 59 4.48 -8.20 0.12
N TYR A 60 5.80 -8.25 0.06
CA TYR A 60 6.53 -9.31 0.74
C TYR A 60 7.24 -8.81 1.99
N LYS A 61 7.35 -7.51 2.16
CA LYS A 61 7.97 -6.94 3.35
C LYS A 61 7.43 -5.54 3.55
N MET A 62 7.08 -5.22 4.77
CA MET A 62 6.70 -3.86 5.12
C MET A 62 7.28 -3.55 6.49
N THR A 63 7.96 -2.42 6.57
CA THR A 63 8.52 -1.91 7.81
C THR A 63 7.75 -0.66 8.17
N VAL A 64 7.25 -0.58 9.39
CA VAL A 64 6.49 0.57 9.86
C VAL A 64 7.15 1.11 11.12
N VAL A 65 7.38 2.42 11.11
CA VAL A 65 7.84 3.14 12.30
C VAL A 65 6.65 3.92 12.84
N HIS A 66 6.32 3.68 14.09
CA HIS A 66 5.20 4.34 14.76
C HIS A 66 5.76 5.46 15.63
N ASP A 67 5.31 6.70 15.38
CA ASP A 67 5.84 7.86 16.11
C ASP A 67 4.92 8.31 17.21
N VAL A 68 3.62 8.45 16.92
CA VAL A 68 2.66 8.89 17.92
C VAL A 68 1.34 8.14 17.72
N GLU A 69 0.56 8.10 18.78
CA GLU A 69 -0.79 7.54 18.75
C GLU A 69 -1.77 8.68 18.60
N THR A 70 -2.82 8.45 17.82
CA THR A 70 -3.84 9.47 17.59
C THR A 70 -5.20 8.93 18.01
N PRO A 71 -6.07 9.80 18.54
CA PRO A 71 -7.41 9.35 18.94
C PRO A 71 -8.31 9.08 17.73
N TYR A 72 -9.37 8.34 17.97
CA TYR A 72 -10.37 8.09 16.95
C TYR A 72 -10.92 9.42 16.43
N GLY A 73 -11.13 9.47 15.12
CA GLY A 73 -11.66 10.67 14.47
C GLY A 73 -10.59 11.59 13.92
N THR A 74 -9.33 11.30 14.20
CA THR A 74 -8.24 12.10 13.65
C THR A 74 -8.13 11.86 12.15
N VAL A 75 -8.08 12.93 11.38
CA VAL A 75 -7.81 12.82 9.95
C VAL A 75 -6.32 12.60 9.76
N LEU A 76 -5.99 11.50 9.11
CA LEU A 76 -4.60 11.10 8.87
C LEU A 76 -4.26 11.39 7.41
N ASP A 77 -3.47 12.42 7.18
CA ASP A 77 -3.03 12.75 5.84
C ASP A 77 -1.97 11.74 5.44
N THR A 78 -2.30 10.93 4.45
CA THR A 78 -1.47 9.79 4.08
C THR A 78 -0.90 10.03 2.70
N LYS A 79 0.42 10.20 2.63
CA LYS A 79 1.16 10.39 1.39
C LYS A 79 1.86 9.11 1.01
N THR A 80 1.87 8.82 -0.29
CA THR A 80 2.55 7.63 -0.75
C THR A 80 3.16 7.88 -2.13
N TRP A 81 4.31 7.27 -2.37
CA TRP A 81 4.99 7.34 -3.65
C TRP A 81 5.89 6.13 -3.80
N ILE A 82 6.26 5.85 -5.06
CA ILE A 82 7.21 4.77 -5.34
C ILE A 82 8.60 5.36 -5.27
N SER A 83 9.42 4.83 -4.36
CA SER A 83 10.78 5.33 -4.14
C SER A 83 11.80 4.61 -4.98
N ARG A 84 11.49 3.38 -5.43
CA ARG A 84 12.45 2.58 -6.15
C ARG A 84 11.74 1.58 -7.04
N PHE A 85 12.25 1.44 -8.25
CA PHE A 85 11.82 0.40 -9.18
C PHE A 85 13.04 -0.39 -9.58
N ARG A 86 12.98 -1.68 -9.40
CA ARG A 86 14.04 -2.54 -9.82
C ARG A 86 13.53 -3.45 -10.90
N ARG A 87 13.93 -3.17 -12.12
CA ARG A 87 13.50 -3.92 -13.27
C ARG A 87 11.99 -3.91 -13.31
N ARG A 88 11.40 -5.08 -13.50
CA ARG A 88 9.96 -5.20 -13.55
C ARG A 88 9.40 -5.98 -12.40
N THR A 89 10.27 -6.50 -11.53
CA THR A 89 9.86 -7.47 -10.55
C THR A 89 9.79 -6.95 -9.14
N LEU A 90 10.48 -5.84 -8.87
CA LEU A 90 10.55 -5.32 -7.52
C LEU A 90 10.28 -3.83 -7.51
N SER A 91 9.57 -3.38 -6.50
CA SER A 91 9.42 -1.95 -6.27
C SER A 91 9.36 -1.69 -4.78
N ALA A 92 9.69 -0.47 -4.42
CA ALA A 92 9.54 -0.01 -3.04
C ALA A 92 8.64 1.21 -3.05
N ARG A 93 7.70 1.22 -2.10
CA ARG A 93 6.77 2.32 -1.93
C ARG A 93 6.91 2.87 -0.52
N GLU A 94 6.93 4.18 -0.43
CA GLU A 94 6.95 4.87 0.85
C GLU A 94 5.56 5.33 1.21
N VAL A 95 5.25 5.30 2.50
CA VAL A 95 3.99 5.83 3.02
C VAL A 95 4.35 6.70 4.21
N ARG A 96 3.76 7.90 4.26
CA ARG A 96 3.94 8.81 5.39
C ARG A 96 2.56 9.23 5.88
N ILE A 97 2.31 9.02 7.15
CA ILE A 97 1.04 9.36 7.78
C ILE A 97 1.31 10.54 8.71
N GLN A 98 0.55 11.61 8.51
CA GLN A 98 0.74 12.85 9.26
C GLN A 98 -0.59 13.41 9.72
N THR A 99 -0.56 14.20 10.77
CA THR A 99 -1.71 14.99 11.19
C THR A 99 -1.19 16.30 11.78
N GLY A 100 -1.78 17.40 11.31
CA GLY A 100 -1.38 18.72 11.79
C GLY A 100 0.10 19.00 11.67
N GLY A 101 0.72 18.51 10.61
CA GLY A 101 2.16 18.71 10.39
C GLY A 101 3.05 17.77 11.19
N GLN A 102 2.49 16.91 12.03
CA GLN A 102 3.27 15.95 12.80
C GLN A 102 3.21 14.58 12.16
N ARG A 103 4.35 13.89 12.07
CA ARG A 103 4.39 12.54 11.55
C ARG A 103 3.82 11.57 12.59
N VAL A 104 2.88 10.75 12.15
CA VAL A 104 2.26 9.72 12.98
C VAL A 104 2.96 8.39 12.76
N ALA A 105 3.24 8.06 11.50
CA ALA A 105 3.91 6.82 11.15
C ALA A 105 4.58 6.95 9.80
N ALA A 106 5.55 6.10 9.55
CA ALA A 106 6.23 6.01 8.27
C ALA A 106 6.41 4.55 7.93
N ALA A 107 6.17 4.20 6.67
CA ALA A 107 6.30 2.83 6.22
C ALA A 107 7.06 2.75 4.91
N THR A 108 7.78 1.65 4.74
CA THR A 108 8.36 1.26 3.47
C THR A 108 7.81 -0.11 3.13
N GLN A 109 7.20 -0.23 1.95
CA GLN A 109 6.64 -1.47 1.46
C GLN A 109 7.49 -1.96 0.30
N GLU A 110 7.87 -3.22 0.34
CA GLU A 110 8.59 -3.84 -0.76
C GLU A 110 7.65 -4.82 -1.44
N TRP A 111 7.47 -4.63 -2.74
CA TRP A 111 6.49 -5.35 -3.54
C TRP A 111 7.18 -6.20 -4.58
N VAL A 112 6.64 -7.40 -4.78
CA VAL A 112 7.06 -8.30 -5.86
C VAL A 112 5.96 -8.27 -6.92
N HIS A 113 6.40 -8.15 -8.15
CA HIS A 113 5.53 -8.16 -9.31
C HIS A 113 5.58 -9.55 -9.94
N VAL A 114 4.44 -10.21 -10.00
CA VAL A 114 4.34 -11.57 -10.52
C VAL A 114 3.41 -11.57 -11.71
N ASP A 115 3.87 -12.18 -12.82
CA ASP A 115 3.05 -12.33 -13.99
C ASP A 115 2.22 -13.60 -13.88
N GLY A 116 1.05 -13.54 -14.47
CA GLY A 116 0.21 -14.71 -14.60
C GLY A 116 -0.65 -15.01 -13.41
N ASP A 117 -1.23 -16.17 -13.44
CA ASP A 117 -2.15 -16.64 -12.41
C ASP A 117 -1.36 -17.23 -11.26
N MET A 118 -1.62 -16.77 -10.06
CA MET A 118 -0.95 -17.29 -8.88
C MET A 118 -1.24 -18.75 -8.64
N ASP A 119 -2.36 -19.25 -9.13
CA ASP A 119 -2.71 -20.64 -9.00
C ASP A 119 -2.02 -21.51 -10.04
N SER A 120 -1.36 -20.89 -11.00
CA SER A 120 -0.71 -21.59 -12.09
C SER A 120 0.78 -21.47 -11.91
N PRO A 121 1.46 -22.56 -11.63
CA PRO A 121 2.89 -22.44 -11.42
C PRO A 121 3.66 -22.12 -12.68
N SER A 122 3.08 -22.14 -13.75
CA SER A 122 3.77 -21.90 -14.91
C SER A 122 3.95 -20.64 -15.42
N SER A 123 4.06 -20.63 -15.75
CA SER A 123 4.10 -19.93 -16.16
C SER A 123 4.13 -19.52 -16.66
N GLY A 124 4.00 -19.51 -16.84
CA GLY A 124 3.91 -19.10 -17.17
C GLY A 124 3.67 -18.64 -17.96
N SER A 125 3.34 -18.83 -18.36
CA SER A 125 2.89 -18.45 -18.97
C SER A 125 2.29 -18.06 -19.35
N ALA A 126 2.10 -18.07 -19.69
CA ALA A 126 1.46 -17.65 -20.00
C ALA A 126 0.76 -17.28 -20.05
N GLY A 127 0.54 -17.27 -19.95
CA GLY A 127 -0.15 -17.00 -19.90
C GLY A 127 -0.71 -16.49 -19.80
N ALA A 128 -0.98 -16.62 -19.90
CA ALA A 128 -1.58 -16.23 -19.75
C ALA A 128 -1.83 -15.42 -19.62
N GLY A 129 -1.90 -15.19 -19.77
CA GLY A 129 -2.21 -14.61 -19.61
C GLY A 129 -1.72 -13.73 -19.67
N ALA A 130 -1.45 -13.58 -20.05
CA ALA A 130 -1.06 -12.96 -20.05
C ALA A 130 -0.52 -12.24 -19.74
N ASP A 131 0.02 -12.00 -19.68
CA ASP A 131 0.38 -11.60 -19.16
C ASP A 131 0.47 -11.30 -19.06
#